data_c0cb539741abd133003a9a25995220a1
#
_entry.id   c0cb539741abd133003a9a25995220a1
#
_cell.length_a   1.000
_cell.length_b   1.000
_cell.length_c   1.000
_cell.angle_alpha   90.00
_cell.angle_beta   90.00
_cell.angle_gamma   90.00
#
_symmetry.space_group_name_H-M   'P 1'
#
loop_
_entity.id
_entity.type
_entity.pdbx_description
1 polymer ?
#
loop_
_entity_poly.entity_id
_entity_poly.type
_entity_poly.pdbx_seq_one_letter_code
_entity_poly.pdbx_strand_id
1 'polypeptide(L)'
;MTVALIAYYLGPRLGIGQYLDRLLPPLATALLEKGIEFTILSSPNAFENTPSIQQIAKTQTGRVDVLPQLDYPPGKRYFWLATQFNQCCRDRNIDQIVWLSNPVLLPWHPPTIAVIHDVNEWKAKEKYGSRLKTTLRSLIYLDASIKLSQAVVAVSQATAEDLLHFRPQLKRSNKLKVISNGADSSLSSLPRVAIEQSGQPFLLSVGRIDPAAKQLPAALELVKAMRSQSNQPWELQLVGGMNQSTQADGEAFLNEVKPLDWVHYQGHVGDAELAQWYRQAAAVVYLSDSEGFGLPIAEAASFNQWVVVNQNNQAAVEVGQGSIISIDLSSPATSAKQVLDQLGASQPTSTARSLPTWKAAANDYTKTIINSLKRSNR
;
A
#
# COMPACT_ATOMS: atom_id res chain seq x y z
N MET A 1 1.03 -29.69 -7.14
CA MET A 1 1.15 -28.41 -7.89
C MET A 1 1.68 -27.37 -6.94
N THR A 2 2.79 -26.77 -7.32
CA THR A 2 3.53 -25.82 -6.47
C THR A 2 3.38 -24.40 -6.98
N VAL A 3 2.91 -23.50 -6.14
CA VAL A 3 2.72 -22.08 -6.44
C VAL A 3 3.84 -21.26 -5.78
N ALA A 4 4.55 -20.44 -6.54
CA ALA A 4 5.47 -19.47 -5.98
C ALA A 4 4.78 -18.16 -5.64
N LEU A 5 4.92 -17.70 -4.41
CA LEU A 5 4.50 -16.39 -3.94
C LEU A 5 5.73 -15.47 -3.91
N ILE A 6 5.83 -14.53 -4.86
CA ILE A 6 6.97 -13.61 -4.92
C ILE A 6 6.76 -12.47 -3.95
N ALA A 7 7.61 -12.38 -2.94
CA ALA A 7 7.55 -11.40 -1.87
C ALA A 7 8.87 -10.62 -1.78
N TYR A 8 8.91 -9.42 -2.38
CA TYR A 8 10.06 -8.53 -2.25
C TYR A 8 9.63 -7.07 -2.26
N TYR A 9 10.40 -6.23 -1.59
CA TYR A 9 10.32 -4.77 -1.65
C TYR A 9 11.68 -4.19 -1.27
N LEU A 10 11.91 -2.95 -1.65
CA LEU A 10 13.16 -2.24 -1.37
C LEU A 10 12.96 -1.24 -0.24
N GLY A 11 13.91 -1.19 0.69
CA GLY A 11 13.88 -0.28 1.83
C GLY A 11 12.99 -0.76 3.00
N PRO A 12 12.51 0.16 3.86
CA PRO A 12 11.76 -0.19 5.07
C PRO A 12 10.39 -0.82 4.76
N ARG A 13 9.80 -1.51 5.73
CA ARG A 13 8.46 -2.11 5.65
C ARG A 13 7.38 -1.02 5.58
N LEU A 14 7.12 -0.55 4.37
CA LEU A 14 6.05 0.40 4.05
C LEU A 14 4.92 -0.33 3.30
N GLY A 15 4.04 0.36 2.60
CA GLY A 15 2.83 -0.17 1.96
C GLY A 15 2.88 -1.62 1.46
N ILE A 16 3.82 -1.98 0.56
CA ILE A 16 3.96 -3.36 0.05
C ILE A 16 4.38 -4.33 1.17
N GLY A 17 5.29 -3.91 2.06
CA GLY A 17 5.70 -4.75 3.19
C GLY A 17 4.54 -5.03 4.15
N GLN A 18 3.72 -4.04 4.46
CA GLN A 18 2.51 -4.21 5.27
C GLN A 18 1.46 -5.07 4.56
N TYR A 19 1.29 -4.89 3.25
CA TYR A 19 0.42 -5.75 2.44
C TYR A 19 0.84 -7.22 2.52
N LEU A 20 2.12 -7.52 2.32
CA LEU A 20 2.66 -8.88 2.41
C LEU A 20 2.45 -9.47 3.81
N ASP A 21 2.74 -8.71 4.85
CA ASP A 21 2.64 -9.13 6.24
C ASP A 21 1.21 -9.52 6.63
N ARG A 22 0.22 -8.81 6.09
CA ARG A 22 -1.21 -9.06 6.37
C ARG A 22 -1.84 -10.11 5.46
N LEU A 23 -1.41 -10.20 4.19
CA LEU A 23 -1.99 -11.15 3.23
C LEU A 23 -1.42 -12.57 3.37
N LEU A 24 -0.11 -12.71 3.59
CA LEU A 24 0.55 -14.02 3.50
C LEU A 24 0.01 -15.06 4.48
N PRO A 25 -0.27 -14.77 5.77
CA PRO A 25 -0.79 -15.76 6.70
C PRO A 25 -2.15 -16.35 6.28
N PRO A 26 -3.20 -15.54 6.01
CA PRO A 26 -4.47 -16.10 5.56
C PRO A 26 -4.39 -16.74 4.16
N LEU A 27 -3.50 -16.26 3.27
CA LEU A 27 -3.31 -16.85 1.95
C LEU A 27 -2.65 -18.24 2.05
N ALA A 28 -1.61 -18.38 2.89
CA ALA A 28 -0.98 -19.66 3.17
C ALA A 28 -2.00 -20.68 3.70
N THR A 29 -2.80 -20.28 4.68
CA THR A 29 -3.88 -21.12 5.23
C THR A 29 -4.87 -21.54 4.13
N ALA A 30 -5.36 -20.59 3.34
CA ALA A 30 -6.34 -20.86 2.30
C ALA A 30 -5.82 -21.79 1.18
N LEU A 31 -4.53 -21.69 0.83
CA LEU A 31 -3.89 -22.58 -0.13
C LEU A 31 -3.78 -24.01 0.41
N LEU A 32 -3.33 -24.15 1.66
CA LEU A 32 -3.19 -25.47 2.31
C LEU A 32 -4.54 -26.16 2.47
N GLU A 33 -5.60 -25.43 2.85
CA GLU A 33 -6.97 -25.96 2.92
C GLU A 33 -7.48 -26.49 1.57
N LYS A 34 -6.92 -26.03 0.46
CA LYS A 34 -7.21 -26.51 -0.90
C LYS A 34 -6.22 -27.56 -1.41
N GLY A 35 -5.27 -28.01 -0.58
CA GLY A 35 -4.24 -28.98 -0.97
C GLY A 35 -3.25 -28.43 -2.00
N ILE A 36 -3.05 -27.10 -2.03
CA ILE A 36 -2.11 -26.44 -2.93
C ILE A 36 -0.80 -26.21 -2.17
N GLU A 37 0.27 -26.82 -2.65
CA GLU A 37 1.62 -26.55 -2.16
C GLU A 37 2.09 -25.17 -2.61
N PHE A 38 2.81 -24.45 -1.74
CA PHE A 38 3.36 -23.15 -2.08
C PHE A 38 4.78 -22.97 -1.55
N THR A 39 5.52 -22.08 -2.21
CA THR A 39 6.83 -21.61 -1.78
C THR A 39 6.85 -20.09 -1.82
N ILE A 40 7.24 -19.44 -0.73
CA ILE A 40 7.50 -17.99 -0.75
C ILE A 40 8.92 -17.78 -1.25
N LEU A 41 9.06 -17.09 -2.39
CA LEU A 41 10.35 -16.61 -2.87
C LEU A 41 10.54 -15.18 -2.39
N SER A 42 11.33 -15.02 -1.33
CA SER A 42 11.53 -13.75 -0.64
C SER A 42 12.88 -13.13 -0.96
N SER A 43 12.96 -11.80 -0.99
CA SER A 43 14.26 -11.13 -0.88
C SER A 43 14.77 -11.13 0.56
N PRO A 44 16.10 -10.99 0.80
CA PRO A 44 16.65 -10.80 2.15
C PRO A 44 15.95 -9.69 2.92
N ASN A 45 15.82 -8.51 2.30
CA ASN A 45 15.16 -7.37 2.93
C ASN A 45 13.69 -7.67 3.33
N ALA A 46 12.93 -8.34 2.45
CA ALA A 46 11.55 -8.70 2.77
C ALA A 46 11.49 -9.78 3.86
N PHE A 47 12.40 -10.75 3.86
CA PHE A 47 12.49 -11.79 4.88
C PHE A 47 12.80 -11.20 6.27
N GLU A 48 13.77 -10.30 6.35
CA GLU A 48 14.20 -9.68 7.61
C GLU A 48 13.15 -8.73 8.19
N ASN A 49 12.39 -8.03 7.34
CA ASN A 49 11.49 -6.97 7.77
C ASN A 49 10.00 -7.34 7.72
N THR A 50 9.63 -8.60 7.38
CA THR A 50 8.23 -9.06 7.34
C THR A 50 8.03 -10.22 8.32
N PRO A 51 7.48 -9.97 9.53
CA PRO A 51 7.30 -10.99 10.57
C PRO A 51 6.53 -12.23 10.12
N SER A 52 5.51 -12.06 9.28
CA SER A 52 4.71 -13.19 8.78
C SER A 52 5.52 -14.15 7.90
N ILE A 53 6.47 -13.66 7.10
CA ILE A 53 7.36 -14.51 6.30
C ILE A 53 8.25 -15.34 7.22
N GLN A 54 8.82 -14.72 8.25
CA GLN A 54 9.65 -15.42 9.24
C GLN A 54 8.84 -16.46 10.04
N GLN A 55 7.58 -16.14 10.37
CA GLN A 55 6.69 -17.06 11.06
C GLN A 55 6.37 -18.27 10.17
N ILE A 56 6.02 -18.06 8.90
CA ILE A 56 5.76 -19.15 7.94
C ILE A 56 7.00 -20.01 7.75
N ALA A 57 8.20 -19.43 7.69
CA ALA A 57 9.46 -20.17 7.57
C ALA A 57 9.74 -21.11 8.76
N LYS A 58 9.21 -20.81 9.94
CA LYS A 58 9.34 -21.66 11.14
C LYS A 58 8.31 -22.81 11.20
N THR A 59 7.28 -22.76 10.36
CA THR A 59 6.25 -23.81 10.30
C THR A 59 6.67 -24.90 9.33
N GLN A 60 6.25 -26.14 9.56
CA GLN A 60 6.50 -27.25 8.62
C GLN A 60 5.60 -27.20 7.37
N THR A 61 4.68 -26.26 7.30
CA THR A 61 3.63 -26.18 6.29
C THR A 61 3.94 -25.25 5.11
N GLY A 62 4.97 -24.42 5.24
CA GLY A 62 5.34 -23.48 4.17
C GLY A 62 6.85 -23.47 3.92
N ARG A 63 7.22 -23.51 2.65
CA ARG A 63 8.63 -23.32 2.26
C ARG A 63 8.88 -21.83 1.99
N VAL A 64 9.96 -21.31 2.55
CA VAL A 64 10.47 -19.97 2.27
C VAL A 64 11.89 -20.09 1.75
N ASP A 65 12.11 -19.64 0.53
CA ASP A 65 13.43 -19.58 -0.11
C ASP A 65 13.85 -18.10 -0.22
N VAL A 66 14.95 -17.73 0.44
CA VAL A 66 15.48 -16.37 0.35
C VAL A 66 16.41 -16.27 -0.87
N LEU A 67 16.05 -15.37 -1.78
CA LEU A 67 16.76 -15.13 -3.04
C LEU A 67 17.44 -13.76 -3.02
N PRO A 68 18.77 -13.68 -2.74
CA PRO A 68 19.49 -12.42 -2.68
C PRO A 68 19.37 -11.59 -3.97
N GLN A 69 19.14 -12.25 -5.09
CA GLN A 69 19.01 -11.62 -6.40
C GLN A 69 17.79 -10.69 -6.51
N LEU A 70 16.76 -10.88 -5.70
CA LEU A 70 15.60 -10.00 -5.68
C LEU A 70 15.93 -8.61 -5.10
N ASP A 71 16.98 -8.49 -4.28
CA ASP A 71 17.46 -7.20 -3.75
C ASP A 71 18.56 -6.56 -4.62
N TYR A 72 18.95 -7.19 -5.72
CA TYR A 72 19.93 -6.58 -6.64
C TYR A 72 19.44 -5.22 -7.17
N PRO A 73 20.34 -4.28 -7.46
CA PRO A 73 20.00 -3.08 -8.22
C PRO A 73 19.24 -3.40 -9.51
N PRO A 74 18.36 -2.54 -9.99
CA PRO A 74 17.41 -2.85 -11.07
C PRO A 74 18.04 -3.54 -12.27
N GLY A 75 19.14 -3.03 -12.84
CA GLY A 75 19.79 -3.62 -14.00
C GLY A 75 20.28 -5.05 -13.76
N LYS A 76 20.95 -5.30 -12.63
CA LYS A 76 21.45 -6.63 -12.25
C LYS A 76 20.29 -7.59 -11.96
N ARG A 77 19.23 -7.12 -11.31
CA ARG A 77 18.03 -7.90 -11.05
C ARG A 77 17.32 -8.31 -12.34
N TYR A 78 17.14 -7.37 -13.30
CA TYR A 78 16.56 -7.68 -14.61
C TYR A 78 17.37 -8.70 -15.39
N PHE A 79 18.69 -8.58 -15.40
CA PHE A 79 19.56 -9.55 -16.04
C PHE A 79 19.39 -10.94 -15.44
N TRP A 80 19.34 -11.06 -14.13
CA TRP A 80 19.09 -12.32 -13.45
C TRP A 80 17.70 -12.89 -13.75
N LEU A 81 16.66 -12.06 -13.69
CA LEU A 81 15.29 -12.46 -14.05
C LEU A 81 15.23 -12.96 -15.49
N ALA A 82 15.96 -12.32 -16.41
CA ALA A 82 16.00 -12.68 -17.81
C ALA A 82 16.74 -13.99 -18.10
N THR A 83 17.76 -14.32 -17.34
CA THR A 83 18.71 -15.40 -17.70
C THR A 83 18.63 -16.61 -16.77
N GLN A 84 18.29 -16.45 -15.51
CA GLN A 84 18.41 -17.49 -14.50
C GLN A 84 17.12 -17.80 -13.74
N PHE A 85 16.17 -16.87 -13.65
CA PHE A 85 14.96 -17.03 -12.82
C PHE A 85 14.08 -18.19 -13.29
N ASN A 86 13.96 -18.40 -14.59
CA ASN A 86 13.20 -19.53 -15.12
C ASN A 86 13.82 -20.88 -14.72
N GLN A 87 15.14 -21.00 -14.70
CA GLN A 87 15.82 -22.20 -14.19
C GLN A 87 15.59 -22.34 -12.67
N CYS A 88 15.69 -21.25 -11.93
CA CYS A 88 15.37 -21.21 -10.50
C CYS A 88 13.94 -21.72 -10.19
N CYS A 89 12.97 -21.43 -11.07
CA CYS A 89 11.61 -21.95 -10.96
C CYS A 89 11.53 -23.45 -11.28
N ARG A 90 12.21 -23.92 -12.33
CA ARG A 90 12.27 -25.35 -12.69
C ARG A 90 12.88 -26.20 -11.58
N ASP A 91 14.00 -25.77 -11.02
CA ASP A 91 14.69 -26.48 -9.93
C ASP A 91 13.82 -26.66 -8.67
N ARG A 92 12.75 -25.85 -8.56
CA ARG A 92 11.78 -25.87 -7.47
C ARG A 92 10.44 -26.48 -7.83
N ASN A 93 10.30 -26.99 -9.07
CA ASN A 93 9.04 -27.53 -9.61
C ASN A 93 7.88 -26.54 -9.49
N ILE A 94 8.12 -25.25 -9.79
CA ILE A 94 7.10 -24.20 -9.72
C ILE A 94 6.23 -24.26 -10.97
N ASP A 95 4.94 -24.51 -10.78
CA ASP A 95 3.93 -24.58 -11.84
C ASP A 95 3.31 -23.20 -12.14
N GLN A 96 3.23 -22.33 -11.14
CA GLN A 96 2.64 -21.01 -11.27
C GLN A 96 3.29 -19.99 -10.33
N ILE A 97 3.30 -18.74 -10.77
CA ILE A 97 3.79 -17.59 -9.97
C ILE A 97 2.61 -16.69 -9.61
N VAL A 98 2.56 -16.24 -8.36
CA VAL A 98 1.80 -15.07 -7.92
C VAL A 98 2.80 -13.98 -7.55
N TRP A 99 2.85 -12.94 -8.34
CA TRP A 99 3.78 -11.84 -8.10
C TRP A 99 3.10 -10.79 -7.21
N LEU A 100 3.31 -10.92 -5.90
CA LEU A 100 2.63 -10.10 -4.88
C LEU A 100 3.21 -8.68 -4.72
N SER A 101 4.40 -8.45 -5.26
CA SER A 101 5.07 -7.14 -5.27
C SER A 101 4.92 -6.47 -6.65
N ASN A 102 5.72 -5.43 -6.94
CA ASN A 102 5.74 -4.83 -8.27
C ASN A 102 6.28 -5.84 -9.31
N PRO A 103 5.45 -6.36 -10.21
CA PRO A 103 5.86 -7.46 -11.09
C PRO A 103 6.81 -6.99 -12.18
N VAL A 104 7.75 -7.87 -12.51
CA VAL A 104 8.63 -7.75 -13.70
C VAL A 104 8.56 -9.06 -14.46
N LEU A 105 7.76 -9.11 -15.51
CA LEU A 105 7.52 -10.31 -16.26
C LEU A 105 8.31 -10.33 -17.58
N LEU A 106 8.79 -11.52 -17.92
CA LEU A 106 9.46 -11.82 -19.16
C LEU A 106 8.77 -13.03 -19.83
N PRO A 107 8.84 -13.18 -21.16
CA PRO A 107 8.04 -14.17 -21.91
C PRO A 107 8.22 -15.63 -21.49
N TRP A 108 9.36 -15.96 -20.90
CA TRP A 108 9.73 -17.34 -20.51
C TRP A 108 9.48 -17.68 -19.04
N HIS A 109 8.84 -16.79 -18.29
CA HIS A 109 8.43 -17.12 -16.92
C HIS A 109 7.28 -18.15 -16.91
N PRO A 110 7.16 -18.96 -15.84
CA PRO A 110 5.96 -19.77 -15.62
C PRO A 110 4.68 -18.92 -15.67
N PRO A 111 3.51 -19.53 -15.90
CA PRO A 111 2.23 -18.85 -15.82
C PRO A 111 2.14 -17.96 -14.59
N THR A 112 1.82 -16.68 -14.77
CA THR A 112 1.92 -15.69 -13.69
C THR A 112 0.62 -14.92 -13.49
N ILE A 113 0.26 -14.73 -12.22
CA ILE A 113 -0.71 -13.74 -11.75
C ILE A 113 0.08 -12.51 -11.29
N ALA A 114 -0.18 -11.36 -11.90
CA ALA A 114 0.48 -10.09 -11.58
C ALA A 114 -0.42 -9.23 -10.69
N VAL A 115 0.07 -8.84 -9.52
CA VAL A 115 -0.63 -7.91 -8.63
C VAL A 115 -0.14 -6.50 -8.90
N ILE A 116 -1.07 -5.60 -9.20
CA ILE A 116 -0.80 -4.19 -9.46
C ILE A 116 -1.31 -3.38 -8.27
N HIS A 117 -0.37 -2.77 -7.56
CA HIS A 117 -0.65 -1.96 -6.39
C HIS A 117 -1.11 -0.55 -6.76
N ASP A 118 -0.51 0.04 -7.77
CA ASP A 118 -0.88 1.35 -8.32
C ASP A 118 -0.40 1.50 -9.76
N VAL A 119 -0.81 2.58 -10.41
CA VAL A 119 -0.38 2.95 -11.76
C VAL A 119 0.40 4.28 -11.78
N ASN A 120 1.02 4.62 -10.68
CA ASN A 120 1.74 5.90 -10.51
C ASN A 120 2.81 6.10 -11.59
N GLU A 121 3.40 5.03 -12.11
CA GLU A 121 4.34 5.06 -13.24
C GLU A 121 3.72 5.69 -14.52
N TRP A 122 2.43 5.46 -14.77
CA TRP A 122 1.73 6.06 -15.90
C TRP A 122 1.26 7.48 -15.59
N LYS A 123 0.72 7.73 -14.38
CA LYS A 123 0.30 9.05 -13.92
C LYS A 123 1.48 10.04 -13.84
N ALA A 124 2.65 9.58 -13.40
CA ALA A 124 3.85 10.39 -13.31
C ALA A 124 4.43 10.85 -14.66
N LYS A 125 4.05 10.20 -15.79
CA LYS A 125 4.41 10.68 -17.14
C LYS A 125 4.02 12.13 -17.39
N GLU A 126 2.91 12.55 -16.84
CA GLU A 126 2.38 13.90 -16.98
C GLU A 126 3.02 14.89 -16.01
N LYS A 127 3.48 14.42 -14.85
CA LYS A 127 3.86 15.26 -13.70
C LYS A 127 5.37 15.51 -13.55
N TYR A 128 6.27 14.62 -13.99
CA TYR A 128 7.70 14.64 -13.60
C TYR A 128 8.74 14.71 -14.72
N GLY A 129 8.39 15.17 -15.91
CA GLY A 129 9.33 15.71 -16.92
C GLY A 129 10.44 14.81 -17.52
N SER A 130 10.77 13.67 -16.98
CA SER A 130 11.76 12.73 -17.53
C SER A 130 11.09 11.65 -18.38
N ARG A 131 10.62 12.04 -19.54
CA ARG A 131 9.80 11.20 -20.45
C ARG A 131 10.45 9.85 -20.80
N LEU A 132 11.76 9.78 -21.00
CA LEU A 132 12.39 8.55 -21.49
C LEU A 132 12.56 7.48 -20.40
N LYS A 133 13.11 7.83 -19.24
CA LYS A 133 13.31 6.87 -18.12
C LYS A 133 11.98 6.36 -17.56
N THR A 134 11.01 7.26 -17.37
CA THR A 134 9.67 6.92 -16.88
C THR A 134 8.90 6.07 -17.88
N THR A 135 9.02 6.35 -19.18
CA THR A 135 8.39 5.55 -20.25
C THR A 135 8.98 4.15 -20.30
N LEU A 136 10.31 4.02 -20.30
CA LEU A 136 10.97 2.71 -20.35
C LEU A 136 10.63 1.88 -19.09
N ARG A 137 10.63 2.50 -17.93
CA ARG A 137 10.24 1.88 -16.68
C ARG A 137 8.79 1.40 -16.70
N SER A 138 7.84 2.23 -17.15
CA SER A 138 6.43 1.84 -17.25
C SER A 138 6.19 0.70 -18.24
N LEU A 139 6.90 0.67 -19.37
CA LEU A 139 6.82 -0.42 -20.34
C LEU A 139 7.32 -1.75 -19.77
N ILE A 140 8.41 -1.74 -19.01
CA ILE A 140 8.98 -2.95 -18.42
C ILE A 140 8.13 -3.45 -17.25
N TYR A 141 7.67 -2.57 -16.36
CA TYR A 141 6.99 -2.99 -15.14
C TYR A 141 5.50 -3.26 -15.34
N LEU A 142 4.78 -2.33 -15.93
CA LEU A 142 3.32 -2.43 -16.03
C LEU A 142 2.87 -3.08 -17.33
N ASP A 143 3.33 -2.59 -18.47
CA ASP A 143 2.84 -3.09 -19.77
C ASP A 143 3.24 -4.53 -20.04
N ALA A 144 4.52 -4.90 -19.77
CA ALA A 144 4.96 -6.27 -19.90
C ALA A 144 4.23 -7.19 -18.93
N SER A 145 4.06 -6.76 -17.67
CA SER A 145 3.35 -7.54 -16.65
C SER A 145 1.90 -7.79 -17.04
N ILE A 146 1.20 -6.79 -17.54
CA ILE A 146 -0.18 -6.93 -18.02
C ILE A 146 -0.26 -7.85 -19.23
N LYS A 147 0.65 -7.68 -20.19
CA LYS A 147 0.63 -8.45 -21.44
C LYS A 147 0.94 -9.93 -21.20
N LEU A 148 1.95 -10.22 -20.39
CA LEU A 148 2.51 -11.55 -20.20
C LEU A 148 1.81 -12.36 -19.10
N SER A 149 1.10 -11.72 -18.17
CA SER A 149 0.39 -12.43 -17.12
C SER A 149 -0.86 -13.15 -17.63
N GLN A 150 -1.23 -14.25 -16.97
CA GLN A 150 -2.51 -14.93 -17.18
C GLN A 150 -3.68 -14.20 -16.53
N ALA A 151 -3.43 -13.58 -15.39
CA ALA A 151 -4.37 -12.72 -14.70
C ALA A 151 -3.64 -11.49 -14.12
N VAL A 152 -4.35 -10.38 -14.08
CA VAL A 152 -3.94 -9.12 -13.47
C VAL A 152 -4.88 -8.86 -12.29
N VAL A 153 -4.33 -8.70 -11.12
CA VAL A 153 -5.10 -8.35 -9.92
C VAL A 153 -4.87 -6.89 -9.60
N ALA A 154 -5.93 -6.12 -9.55
CA ALA A 154 -5.94 -4.76 -9.01
C ALA A 154 -6.35 -4.82 -7.53
N VAL A 155 -5.63 -4.09 -6.68
CA VAL A 155 -5.84 -4.11 -5.21
C VAL A 155 -7.02 -3.26 -4.72
N SER A 156 -7.69 -2.55 -5.63
CA SER A 156 -8.89 -1.74 -5.40
C SER A 156 -9.67 -1.56 -6.70
N GLN A 157 -10.92 -1.12 -6.60
CA GLN A 157 -11.73 -0.74 -7.77
C GLN A 157 -11.10 0.48 -8.47
N ALA A 158 -10.61 1.46 -7.69
CA ALA A 158 -9.92 2.62 -8.22
C ALA A 158 -8.68 2.25 -9.05
N THR A 159 -7.84 1.31 -8.57
CA THR A 159 -6.70 0.80 -9.35
C THR A 159 -7.17 0.08 -10.62
N ALA A 160 -8.27 -0.64 -10.58
CA ALA A 160 -8.82 -1.30 -11.77
C ALA A 160 -9.33 -0.29 -12.82
N GLU A 161 -9.98 0.77 -12.38
CA GLU A 161 -10.44 1.86 -13.25
C GLU A 161 -9.27 2.60 -13.89
N ASP A 162 -8.25 2.91 -13.13
CA ASP A 162 -7.00 3.46 -13.65
C ASP A 162 -6.35 2.55 -14.70
N LEU A 163 -6.27 1.24 -14.42
CA LEU A 163 -5.76 0.25 -15.39
C LEU A 163 -6.58 0.24 -16.68
N LEU A 164 -7.90 0.30 -16.58
CA LEU A 164 -8.80 0.34 -17.74
C LEU A 164 -8.72 1.67 -18.49
N HIS A 165 -8.49 2.77 -17.79
CA HIS A 165 -8.27 4.08 -18.42
C HIS A 165 -7.02 4.07 -19.30
N PHE A 166 -5.89 3.61 -18.78
CA PHE A 166 -4.63 3.57 -19.54
C PHE A 166 -4.53 2.40 -20.52
N ARG A 167 -5.25 1.28 -20.26
CA ARG A 167 -5.23 0.07 -21.09
C ARG A 167 -6.62 -0.52 -21.30
N PRO A 168 -7.48 0.16 -22.12
CA PRO A 168 -8.87 -0.25 -22.36
C PRO A 168 -9.03 -1.69 -22.87
N GLN A 169 -7.99 -2.23 -23.54
CA GLN A 169 -7.99 -3.60 -24.04
C GLN A 169 -8.10 -4.65 -22.92
N LEU A 170 -7.77 -4.32 -21.68
CA LEU A 170 -7.96 -5.21 -20.53
C LEU A 170 -9.43 -5.59 -20.32
N LYS A 171 -10.35 -4.70 -20.64
CA LYS A 171 -11.81 -4.96 -20.55
C LYS A 171 -12.23 -6.18 -21.39
N ARG A 172 -11.58 -6.38 -22.56
CA ARG A 172 -11.88 -7.48 -23.48
C ARG A 172 -11.11 -8.76 -23.14
N SER A 173 -10.04 -8.67 -22.40
CA SER A 173 -9.13 -9.82 -22.16
C SER A 173 -9.59 -10.78 -21.08
N ASN A 174 -10.59 -10.42 -20.28
CA ASN A 174 -11.06 -11.17 -19.10
C ASN A 174 -9.96 -11.51 -18.06
N LYS A 175 -8.78 -10.84 -18.16
CA LYS A 175 -7.63 -11.04 -17.29
C LYS A 175 -7.72 -10.25 -16.00
N LEU A 176 -8.34 -9.05 -16.04
CA LEU A 176 -8.41 -8.15 -14.89
C LEU A 176 -9.37 -8.69 -13.84
N LYS A 177 -8.90 -8.74 -12.62
CA LYS A 177 -9.65 -9.09 -11.40
C LYS A 177 -9.44 -7.99 -10.38
N VAL A 178 -10.49 -7.60 -9.68
CA VAL A 178 -10.37 -6.76 -8.49
C VAL A 178 -10.36 -7.68 -7.29
N ILE A 179 -9.27 -7.66 -6.53
CA ILE A 179 -9.17 -8.29 -5.21
C ILE A 179 -8.75 -7.19 -4.26
N SER A 180 -9.75 -6.57 -3.65
CA SER A 180 -9.50 -5.49 -2.70
C SER A 180 -8.64 -5.97 -1.54
N ASN A 181 -7.70 -5.16 -1.11
CA ASN A 181 -6.96 -5.42 0.11
C ASN A 181 -7.90 -5.52 1.31
N GLY A 182 -7.48 -6.25 2.34
CA GLY A 182 -8.20 -6.26 3.60
C GLY A 182 -8.09 -4.90 4.30
N ALA A 183 -9.19 -4.47 4.88
CA ALA A 183 -9.26 -3.27 5.71
C ALA A 183 -9.28 -3.59 7.22
N ASP A 184 -9.42 -4.86 7.57
CA ASP A 184 -9.31 -5.30 8.96
C ASP A 184 -7.88 -5.11 9.46
N SER A 185 -7.75 -4.33 10.53
CA SER A 185 -6.47 -4.03 11.14
C SER A 185 -6.41 -4.63 12.55
N SER A 186 -5.36 -5.39 12.82
CA SER A 186 -5.08 -5.87 14.17
C SER A 186 -4.62 -4.74 15.11
N LEU A 187 -4.29 -3.57 14.57
CA LEU A 187 -3.82 -2.42 15.35
C LEU A 187 -4.84 -1.99 16.41
N SER A 188 -6.14 -2.00 16.08
CA SER A 188 -7.19 -1.57 17.02
C SER A 188 -7.33 -2.49 18.23
N SER A 189 -6.88 -3.75 18.15
CA SER A 189 -6.88 -4.71 19.25
C SER A 189 -5.61 -4.68 20.12
N LEU A 190 -4.57 -3.93 19.71
CA LEU A 190 -3.33 -3.83 20.47
C LEU A 190 -3.54 -3.10 21.82
N PRO A 191 -2.74 -3.43 22.85
CA PRO A 191 -2.84 -2.78 24.15
C PRO A 191 -2.57 -1.28 24.03
N ARG A 192 -3.13 -0.51 24.95
CA ARG A 192 -2.85 0.91 25.08
C ARG A 192 -1.45 1.11 25.65
N VAL A 193 -0.70 2.03 25.02
CA VAL A 193 0.62 2.46 25.49
C VAL A 193 0.61 3.98 25.68
N ALA A 194 1.49 4.47 26.54
CA ALA A 194 1.68 5.91 26.67
C ALA A 194 2.44 6.44 25.45
N ILE A 195 2.02 7.61 24.97
CA ILE A 195 2.74 8.40 23.97
C ILE A 195 2.91 9.82 24.51
N GLU A 196 4.02 10.45 24.16
CA GLU A 196 4.24 11.85 24.51
C GLU A 196 3.45 12.75 23.56
N GLN A 197 2.58 13.58 24.12
CA GLN A 197 1.81 14.58 23.40
C GLN A 197 1.52 15.80 24.28
N SER A 198 1.22 16.92 23.65
CA SER A 198 0.91 18.19 24.30
C SER A 198 -0.45 18.23 25.01
N GLY A 199 -1.35 17.29 24.72
CA GLY A 199 -2.76 17.32 25.12
C GLY A 199 -3.64 18.19 24.23
N GLN A 200 -3.09 18.78 23.17
CA GLN A 200 -3.83 19.58 22.19
C GLN A 200 -4.49 18.71 21.12
N PRO A 201 -5.59 19.17 20.49
CA PRO A 201 -6.18 18.45 19.37
C PRO A 201 -5.21 18.43 18.16
N PHE A 202 -5.11 17.29 17.50
CA PHE A 202 -4.19 17.15 16.37
C PHE A 202 -4.77 16.38 15.20
N LEU A 203 -4.28 16.71 14.00
CA LEU A 203 -4.41 15.86 12.82
C LEU A 203 -3.19 14.93 12.73
N LEU A 204 -3.41 13.66 12.41
CA LEU A 204 -2.39 12.64 12.29
C LEU A 204 -2.12 12.33 10.81
N SER A 205 -0.89 12.51 10.36
CA SER A 205 -0.42 12.04 9.05
C SER A 205 0.42 10.79 9.23
N VAL A 206 -0.01 9.67 8.64
CA VAL A 206 0.69 8.39 8.71
C VAL A 206 1.20 7.98 7.33
N GLY A 207 2.48 7.66 7.25
CA GLY A 207 3.09 7.16 6.04
C GLY A 207 4.50 7.67 5.80
N ARG A 208 5.02 7.40 4.59
CA ARG A 208 6.33 7.90 4.21
C ARG A 208 6.34 9.42 4.20
N ILE A 209 7.40 10.01 4.76
CA ILE A 209 7.65 11.45 4.63
C ILE A 209 8.13 11.72 3.20
N ASP A 210 7.16 12.07 2.38
CA ASP A 210 7.28 12.38 0.96
C ASP A 210 6.40 13.61 0.68
N PRO A 211 6.96 14.82 0.83
CA PRO A 211 6.18 16.07 0.82
C PRO A 211 5.32 16.22 -0.42
N ALA A 212 5.85 15.86 -1.59
CA ALA A 212 5.15 15.98 -2.85
C ALA A 212 4.06 14.91 -3.02
N ALA A 213 4.39 13.63 -2.81
CA ALA A 213 3.44 12.54 -3.02
C ALA A 213 2.34 12.50 -1.95
N LYS A 214 2.65 12.91 -0.72
CA LYS A 214 1.70 12.93 0.42
C LYS A 214 1.06 14.30 0.64
N GLN A 215 1.39 15.29 -0.19
CA GLN A 215 0.85 16.65 -0.11
C GLN A 215 1.00 17.25 1.32
N LEU A 216 2.19 17.01 1.96
CA LEU A 216 2.43 17.49 3.33
C LEU A 216 2.37 19.02 3.45
N PRO A 217 2.82 19.83 2.47
CA PRO A 217 2.60 21.27 2.50
C PRO A 217 1.11 21.66 2.55
N ALA A 218 0.23 20.93 1.85
CA ALA A 218 -1.20 21.18 1.93
C ALA A 218 -1.78 20.81 3.30
N ALA A 219 -1.25 19.79 3.98
CA ALA A 219 -1.61 19.47 5.36
C ALA A 219 -1.20 20.58 6.33
N LEU A 220 -0.03 21.21 6.13
CA LEU A 220 0.39 22.37 6.92
C LEU A 220 -0.57 23.55 6.74
N GLU A 221 -0.90 23.90 5.49
CA GLU A 221 -1.82 25.01 5.21
C GLU A 221 -3.23 24.73 5.76
N LEU A 222 -3.70 23.48 5.74
CA LEU A 222 -4.96 23.07 6.35
C LEU A 222 -4.94 23.34 7.87
N VAL A 223 -3.92 22.82 8.59
CA VAL A 223 -3.83 23.01 10.06
C VAL A 223 -3.65 24.48 10.42
N LYS A 224 -2.85 25.23 9.67
CA LYS A 224 -2.70 26.68 9.85
C LYS A 224 -4.03 27.41 9.70
N ALA A 225 -4.85 27.05 8.71
CA ALA A 225 -6.18 27.61 8.52
C ALA A 225 -7.14 27.19 9.65
N MET A 226 -7.09 25.95 10.14
CA MET A 226 -7.85 25.49 11.31
C MET A 226 -7.51 26.30 12.57
N ARG A 227 -6.20 26.54 12.83
CA ARG A 227 -5.71 27.37 13.94
C ARG A 227 -6.24 28.81 13.87
N SER A 228 -6.34 29.37 12.68
CA SER A 228 -6.85 30.75 12.49
C SER A 228 -8.38 30.87 12.63
N GLN A 229 -9.11 29.77 12.43
CA GLN A 229 -10.59 29.76 12.44
C GLN A 229 -11.20 29.22 13.72
N SER A 230 -10.39 28.65 14.60
CA SER A 230 -10.83 28.11 15.89
C SER A 230 -9.99 28.66 17.02
N ASN A 231 -10.53 28.65 18.24
CA ASN A 231 -9.80 29.04 19.46
C ASN A 231 -8.93 27.90 20.00
N GLN A 232 -8.74 26.83 19.23
CA GLN A 232 -7.97 25.66 19.66
C GLN A 232 -6.60 25.63 18.98
N PRO A 233 -5.52 25.29 19.70
CA PRO A 233 -4.17 25.24 19.17
C PRO A 233 -3.90 23.88 18.46
N TRP A 234 -4.57 23.68 17.32
CA TRP A 234 -4.41 22.46 16.51
C TRP A 234 -2.96 22.16 16.17
N GLU A 235 -2.61 20.89 16.23
CA GLU A 235 -1.29 20.37 15.88
C GLU A 235 -1.32 19.41 14.69
N LEU A 236 -0.16 19.21 14.08
CA LEU A 236 0.07 18.19 13.06
C LEU A 236 1.11 17.19 13.55
N GLN A 237 0.70 15.93 13.68
CA GLN A 237 1.60 14.83 14.03
C GLN A 237 1.97 14.06 12.75
N LEU A 238 3.27 13.91 12.49
CA LEU A 238 3.83 13.20 11.34
C LEU A 238 4.46 11.90 11.82
N VAL A 239 3.87 10.76 11.45
CA VAL A 239 4.34 9.43 11.83
C VAL A 239 4.75 8.65 10.58
N GLY A 240 6.00 8.22 10.54
CA GLY A 240 6.55 7.40 9.46
C GLY A 240 7.99 7.73 9.15
N GLY A 241 8.58 6.94 8.26
CA GLY A 241 9.98 7.09 7.87
C GLY A 241 10.17 7.67 6.48
N MET A 242 11.42 7.78 6.09
CA MET A 242 11.86 8.11 4.74
C MET A 242 12.55 6.90 4.13
N ASN A 243 12.57 6.80 2.82
CA ASN A 243 13.40 5.86 2.08
C ASN A 243 14.47 6.62 1.30
N GLN A 244 15.42 5.91 0.71
CA GLN A 244 16.52 6.50 -0.04
C GLN A 244 16.06 7.50 -1.12
N SER A 245 14.90 7.28 -1.75
CA SER A 245 14.40 8.17 -2.81
C SER A 245 13.69 9.43 -2.30
N THR A 246 13.27 9.47 -1.03
CA THR A 246 12.55 10.59 -0.43
C THR A 246 13.31 11.26 0.70
N GLN A 247 14.51 10.78 1.01
CA GLN A 247 15.27 11.27 2.17
C GLN A 247 15.62 12.75 2.04
N ALA A 248 16.17 13.17 0.92
CA ALA A 248 16.58 14.58 0.74
C ALA A 248 15.39 15.54 0.84
N ASP A 249 14.29 15.23 0.14
CA ASP A 249 13.09 16.08 0.14
C ASP A 249 12.37 16.04 1.50
N GLY A 250 12.36 14.87 2.15
CA GLY A 250 11.78 14.70 3.47
C GLY A 250 12.57 15.47 4.55
N GLU A 251 13.90 15.39 4.55
CA GLU A 251 14.76 16.13 5.46
C GLU A 251 14.65 17.65 5.24
N ALA A 252 14.59 18.10 3.98
CA ALA A 252 14.39 19.50 3.65
C ALA A 252 13.07 20.02 4.23
N PHE A 253 11.98 19.27 4.03
CA PHE A 253 10.68 19.58 4.57
C PHE A 253 10.68 19.60 6.11
N LEU A 254 11.28 18.61 6.77
CA LEU A 254 11.35 18.58 8.23
C LEU A 254 12.17 19.75 8.79
N ASN A 255 13.22 20.19 8.10
CA ASN A 255 13.97 21.37 8.47
C ASN A 255 13.15 22.67 8.30
N GLU A 256 12.35 22.78 7.26
CA GLU A 256 11.45 23.90 7.01
C GLU A 256 10.38 24.02 8.13
N VAL A 257 9.79 22.91 8.56
CA VAL A 257 8.73 22.91 9.57
C VAL A 257 9.24 22.93 11.00
N LYS A 258 10.52 22.70 11.25
CA LYS A 258 11.14 22.66 12.58
C LYS A 258 10.88 23.89 13.45
N PRO A 259 10.79 25.14 12.91
CA PRO A 259 10.46 26.32 13.70
C PRO A 259 8.99 26.38 14.14
N LEU A 260 8.11 25.52 13.61
CA LEU A 260 6.69 25.51 13.92
C LEU A 260 6.45 24.66 15.17
N ASP A 261 6.08 25.28 16.27
CA ASP A 261 5.82 24.64 17.57
C ASP A 261 4.60 23.71 17.62
N TRP A 262 3.85 23.67 16.52
CA TRP A 262 2.64 22.85 16.34
C TRP A 262 2.79 21.72 15.31
N VAL A 263 4.00 21.48 14.80
CA VAL A 263 4.30 20.37 13.90
C VAL A 263 5.32 19.45 14.54
N HIS A 264 4.95 18.18 14.72
CA HIS A 264 5.78 17.22 15.42
C HIS A 264 6.06 16.00 14.55
N TYR A 265 7.33 15.66 14.39
CA TYR A 265 7.76 14.47 13.68
C TYR A 265 8.17 13.38 14.66
N GLN A 266 7.43 12.26 14.62
CA GLN A 266 7.61 11.13 15.54
C GLN A 266 8.54 10.03 14.98
N GLY A 267 8.95 10.15 13.72
CA GLY A 267 9.74 9.10 13.07
C GLY A 267 8.92 7.83 12.78
N HIS A 268 9.64 6.72 12.66
CA HIS A 268 9.04 5.40 12.52
C HIS A 268 8.75 4.84 13.92
N VAL A 269 7.49 4.54 14.17
CA VAL A 269 7.00 4.02 15.45
C VAL A 269 6.58 2.55 15.34
N GLY A 270 6.52 1.84 16.46
CA GLY A 270 6.01 0.48 16.53
C GLY A 270 4.48 0.42 16.43
N ASP A 271 3.94 -0.77 16.10
CA ASP A 271 2.51 -0.96 15.86
C ASP A 271 1.64 -0.55 17.08
N ALA A 272 2.08 -0.83 18.31
CA ALA A 272 1.33 -0.45 19.52
C ALA A 272 1.28 1.08 19.71
N GLU A 273 2.38 1.76 19.43
CA GLU A 273 2.48 3.21 19.49
C GLU A 273 1.67 3.85 18.36
N LEU A 274 1.75 3.32 17.13
CA LEU A 274 0.93 3.75 16.00
C LEU A 274 -0.56 3.62 16.30
N ALA A 275 -0.97 2.51 16.92
CA ALA A 275 -2.35 2.31 17.37
C ALA A 275 -2.78 3.38 18.36
N GLN A 276 -1.88 3.85 19.22
CA GLN A 276 -2.19 4.90 20.18
C GLN A 276 -2.30 6.26 19.51
N TRP A 277 -1.46 6.57 18.52
CA TRP A 277 -1.60 7.79 17.71
C TRP A 277 -2.95 7.82 16.98
N TYR A 278 -3.39 6.73 16.37
CA TYR A 278 -4.73 6.63 15.77
C TYR A 278 -5.85 6.87 16.78
N ARG A 279 -5.76 6.30 18.02
CA ARG A 279 -6.81 6.45 19.04
C ARG A 279 -6.98 7.88 19.53
N GLN A 280 -5.91 8.66 19.52
CA GLN A 280 -5.89 10.01 20.11
C GLN A 280 -6.05 11.12 19.07
N ALA A 281 -5.86 10.82 17.79
CA ALA A 281 -6.05 11.78 16.71
C ALA A 281 -7.50 12.29 16.67
N ALA A 282 -7.69 13.57 16.43
CA ALA A 282 -9.00 14.13 16.12
C ALA A 282 -9.47 13.67 14.73
N ALA A 283 -8.53 13.62 13.79
CA ALA A 283 -8.71 13.01 12.47
C ALA A 283 -7.36 12.59 11.88
N VAL A 284 -7.40 11.69 10.91
CA VAL A 284 -6.24 11.36 10.08
C VAL A 284 -6.26 12.22 8.82
N VAL A 285 -5.12 12.80 8.45
CA VAL A 285 -4.99 13.58 7.22
C VAL A 285 -4.19 12.80 6.18
N TYR A 286 -4.81 12.57 5.00
CA TYR A 286 -4.24 11.75 3.93
C TYR A 286 -4.53 12.39 2.56
N LEU A 287 -3.69 13.34 2.17
CA LEU A 287 -3.97 14.26 1.05
C LEU A 287 -3.32 13.85 -0.29
N SER A 288 -2.74 12.66 -0.40
CA SER A 288 -2.19 12.16 -1.65
C SER A 288 -3.17 12.33 -2.81
N ASP A 289 -2.71 12.75 -3.98
CA ASP A 289 -3.56 12.91 -5.17
C ASP A 289 -4.06 11.55 -5.71
N SER A 290 -3.29 10.50 -5.49
CA SER A 290 -3.59 9.15 -5.99
C SER A 290 -2.92 8.09 -5.14
N GLU A 291 -3.66 7.03 -4.87
CA GLU A 291 -3.20 5.84 -4.17
C GLU A 291 -3.73 4.58 -4.86
N GLY A 292 -3.10 3.43 -4.58
CA GLY A 292 -3.63 2.17 -5.03
C GLY A 292 -4.75 1.64 -4.13
N PHE A 293 -4.59 1.79 -2.79
CA PHE A 293 -5.59 1.39 -1.81
C PHE A 293 -5.69 2.40 -0.65
N GLY A 294 -4.56 2.73 -0.01
CA GLY A 294 -4.55 3.61 1.15
C GLY A 294 -4.73 2.87 2.48
N LEU A 295 -3.78 1.99 2.82
CA LEU A 295 -3.81 1.26 4.10
C LEU A 295 -4.03 2.15 5.32
N PRO A 296 -3.40 3.35 5.45
CA PRO A 296 -3.65 4.24 6.58
C PRO A 296 -5.12 4.70 6.71
N ILE A 297 -5.84 4.76 5.58
CA ILE A 297 -7.28 5.11 5.59
C ILE A 297 -8.09 3.96 6.18
N ALA A 298 -7.81 2.71 5.76
CA ALA A 298 -8.44 1.52 6.32
C ALA A 298 -8.11 1.37 7.82
N GLU A 299 -6.88 1.67 8.20
CA GLU A 299 -6.45 1.68 9.61
C GLU A 299 -7.25 2.71 10.40
N ALA A 300 -7.30 3.97 9.97
CA ALA A 300 -8.08 5.02 10.62
C ALA A 300 -9.56 4.64 10.80
N ALA A 301 -10.17 4.05 9.76
CA ALA A 301 -11.54 3.56 9.81
C ALA A 301 -11.73 2.47 10.88
N SER A 302 -10.73 1.62 11.12
CA SER A 302 -10.77 0.59 12.19
C SER A 302 -10.77 1.18 13.61
N PHE A 303 -10.36 2.44 13.76
CA PHE A 303 -10.42 3.21 15.01
C PHE A 303 -11.62 4.18 15.09
N ASN A 304 -12.54 4.13 14.12
CA ASN A 304 -13.64 5.07 13.97
C ASN A 304 -13.16 6.53 13.90
N GLN A 305 -12.07 6.78 13.21
CA GLN A 305 -11.52 8.13 13.03
C GLN A 305 -11.97 8.72 11.69
N TRP A 306 -12.21 10.04 11.68
CA TRP A 306 -12.35 10.79 10.46
C TRP A 306 -11.06 10.78 9.66
N VAL A 307 -11.18 10.67 8.33
CA VAL A 307 -10.05 10.78 7.40
C VAL A 307 -10.29 11.95 6.46
N VAL A 308 -9.44 12.96 6.57
CA VAL A 308 -9.42 14.10 5.66
C VAL A 308 -8.62 13.72 4.42
N VAL A 309 -9.27 13.74 3.27
CA VAL A 309 -8.67 13.29 2.00
C VAL A 309 -8.78 14.35 0.91
N ASN A 310 -7.87 14.31 -0.06
CA ASN A 310 -8.00 15.06 -1.29
C ASN A 310 -9.18 14.51 -2.10
N GLN A 311 -10.11 15.40 -2.53
CA GLN A 311 -11.27 15.03 -3.35
C GLN A 311 -10.93 14.29 -4.65
N ASN A 312 -9.70 14.42 -5.14
CA ASN A 312 -9.23 13.76 -6.35
C ASN A 312 -8.77 12.31 -6.13
N ASN A 313 -8.64 11.88 -4.88
CA ASN A 313 -8.14 10.53 -4.54
C ASN A 313 -9.29 9.52 -4.47
N GLN A 314 -9.61 8.89 -5.60
CA GLN A 314 -10.72 7.93 -5.70
C GLN A 314 -10.53 6.69 -4.81
N ALA A 315 -9.29 6.18 -4.68
CA ALA A 315 -9.01 5.05 -3.79
C ALA A 315 -9.28 5.40 -2.33
N ALA A 316 -8.96 6.63 -1.91
CA ALA A 316 -9.25 7.11 -0.57
C ALA A 316 -10.76 7.15 -0.30
N VAL A 317 -11.54 7.62 -1.26
CA VAL A 317 -13.02 7.66 -1.17
C VAL A 317 -13.60 6.25 -1.11
N GLU A 318 -13.10 5.31 -1.94
CA GLU A 318 -13.51 3.90 -1.93
C GLU A 318 -13.30 3.24 -0.57
N VAL A 319 -12.10 3.43 0.02
CA VAL A 319 -11.69 2.74 1.24
C VAL A 319 -12.27 3.37 2.50
N GLY A 320 -12.35 4.68 2.54
CA GLY A 320 -12.78 5.41 3.75
C GLY A 320 -14.30 5.50 3.94
N GLN A 321 -15.08 5.35 2.87
CA GLN A 321 -16.55 5.38 2.88
C GLN A 321 -17.14 6.44 3.83
N GLY A 322 -17.95 6.06 4.83
CA GLY A 322 -18.62 6.98 5.77
C GLY A 322 -17.72 7.70 6.78
N SER A 323 -16.38 7.50 6.69
CA SER A 323 -15.40 8.15 7.56
C SER A 323 -14.59 9.23 6.83
N ILE A 324 -15.01 9.67 5.62
CA ILE A 324 -14.26 10.60 4.78
C ILE A 324 -14.76 12.03 4.92
N ILE A 325 -13.80 12.95 5.05
CA ILE A 325 -13.97 14.39 4.84
C ILE A 325 -13.17 14.73 3.57
N SER A 326 -13.87 14.88 2.46
CA SER A 326 -13.25 15.15 1.15
C SER A 326 -13.06 16.65 0.99
N ILE A 327 -11.82 17.12 0.77
CA ILE A 327 -11.49 18.54 0.70
C ILE A 327 -10.86 18.95 -0.62
N ASP A 328 -10.98 20.22 -0.97
CA ASP A 328 -10.28 20.86 -2.08
C ASP A 328 -8.98 21.52 -1.57
N LEU A 329 -7.84 21.01 -2.05
CA LEU A 329 -6.54 21.55 -1.64
C LEU A 329 -6.27 22.98 -2.13
N SER A 330 -7.01 23.47 -3.14
CA SER A 330 -6.87 24.84 -3.65
C SER A 330 -7.47 25.90 -2.71
N SER A 331 -8.28 25.47 -1.72
CA SER A 331 -9.02 26.36 -0.84
C SER A 331 -8.85 26.00 0.64
N PRO A 332 -7.65 26.18 1.24
CA PRO A 332 -7.36 25.76 2.60
C PRO A 332 -8.33 26.31 3.66
N ALA A 333 -8.76 27.57 3.51
CA ALA A 333 -9.68 28.19 4.46
C ALA A 333 -11.09 27.53 4.44
N THR A 334 -11.62 27.24 3.26
CA THR A 334 -12.91 26.53 3.09
C THR A 334 -12.80 25.11 3.62
N SER A 335 -11.71 24.44 3.29
CA SER A 335 -11.41 23.07 3.74
C SER A 335 -11.28 22.99 5.27
N ALA A 336 -10.59 23.94 5.88
CA ALA A 336 -10.47 24.02 7.34
C ALA A 336 -11.83 24.16 8.03
N LYS A 337 -12.68 25.06 7.51
CA LYS A 337 -14.05 25.21 8.03
C LYS A 337 -14.83 23.90 7.94
N GLN A 338 -14.79 23.25 6.77
CA GLN A 338 -15.48 21.97 6.55
C GLN A 338 -15.00 20.88 7.53
N VAL A 339 -13.69 20.79 7.77
CA VAL A 339 -13.11 19.81 8.71
C VAL A 339 -13.56 20.14 10.13
N LEU A 340 -13.48 21.40 10.57
CA LEU A 340 -13.90 21.83 11.90
C LEU A 340 -15.39 21.58 12.15
N ASP A 341 -16.24 21.93 11.20
CA ASP A 341 -17.69 21.71 11.27
C ASP A 341 -18.01 20.21 11.41
N GLN A 342 -17.34 19.34 10.63
CA GLN A 342 -17.56 17.90 10.66
C GLN A 342 -17.08 17.28 11.97
N LEU A 343 -15.92 17.68 12.47
CA LEU A 343 -15.38 17.21 13.76
C LEU A 343 -16.25 17.64 14.96
N GLY A 344 -16.89 18.80 14.87
CA GLY A 344 -17.81 19.29 15.89
C GLY A 344 -19.21 18.69 15.86
N ALA A 345 -19.63 18.15 14.72
CA ALA A 345 -21.02 17.72 14.49
C ALA A 345 -21.28 16.25 14.85
N SER A 346 -20.37 15.35 14.54
CA SER A 346 -20.62 13.89 14.66
C SER A 346 -19.34 13.06 14.70
N GLN A 347 -19.46 11.83 15.17
CA GLN A 347 -18.46 10.78 14.97
C GLN A 347 -18.67 10.10 13.60
N PRO A 348 -17.63 9.51 12.99
CA PRO A 348 -17.77 8.75 11.76
C PRO A 348 -18.80 7.63 11.92
N THR A 349 -19.61 7.43 10.88
CA THR A 349 -20.44 6.24 10.83
C THR A 349 -19.55 5.03 10.54
N SER A 350 -19.49 4.10 11.48
CA SER A 350 -18.65 2.88 11.34
C SER A 350 -19.09 2.06 10.12
N THR A 351 -18.45 2.28 8.99
CA THR A 351 -18.62 1.49 7.76
C THR A 351 -17.52 0.44 7.58
N ALA A 352 -16.56 0.38 8.51
CA ALA A 352 -15.49 -0.64 8.50
C ALA A 352 -16.02 -2.09 8.41
N ARG A 353 -17.31 -2.31 8.73
CA ARG A 353 -17.97 -3.62 8.60
C ARG A 353 -18.24 -4.04 7.15
N SER A 354 -18.21 -3.13 6.19
CA SER A 354 -18.47 -3.40 4.76
C SER A 354 -17.22 -3.65 3.94
N LEU A 355 -16.03 -3.32 4.47
CA LEU A 355 -14.76 -3.50 3.77
C LEU A 355 -14.31 -4.97 3.82
N PRO A 356 -13.68 -5.48 2.75
CA PRO A 356 -13.17 -6.84 2.72
C PRO A 356 -12.13 -7.06 3.83
N THR A 357 -12.07 -8.29 4.34
CA THR A 357 -11.02 -8.72 5.27
C THR A 357 -9.84 -9.32 4.51
N TRP A 358 -8.66 -9.37 5.13
CA TRP A 358 -7.51 -10.06 4.57
C TRP A 358 -7.78 -11.54 4.29
N LYS A 359 -8.64 -12.16 5.11
CA LYS A 359 -9.12 -13.53 4.88
C LYS A 359 -9.98 -13.63 3.62
N ALA A 360 -10.87 -12.67 3.38
CA ALA A 360 -11.67 -12.63 2.15
C ALA A 360 -10.78 -12.43 0.92
N ALA A 361 -9.83 -11.47 0.97
CA ALA A 361 -8.85 -11.26 -0.08
C ALA A 361 -8.04 -12.54 -0.38
N ALA A 362 -7.54 -13.23 0.64
CA ALA A 362 -6.82 -14.49 0.51
C ALA A 362 -7.64 -15.58 -0.18
N ASN A 363 -8.92 -15.70 0.15
CA ASN A 363 -9.84 -16.64 -0.51
C ASN A 363 -10.02 -16.30 -2.00
N ASP A 364 -10.11 -15.04 -2.36
CA ASP A 364 -10.27 -14.61 -3.75
C ASP A 364 -8.95 -14.77 -4.55
N TYR A 365 -7.80 -14.56 -3.92
CA TYR A 365 -6.50 -14.96 -4.49
C TYR A 365 -6.46 -16.47 -4.74
N THR A 366 -6.85 -17.28 -3.77
CA THR A 366 -6.88 -18.75 -3.89
C THR A 366 -7.78 -19.21 -5.03
N LYS A 367 -9.00 -18.66 -5.17
CA LYS A 367 -9.88 -18.92 -6.31
C LYS A 367 -9.22 -18.54 -7.65
N THR A 368 -8.55 -17.39 -7.69
CA THR A 368 -7.88 -16.90 -8.90
C THR A 368 -6.72 -17.81 -9.29
N ILE A 369 -5.93 -18.27 -8.34
CA ILE A 369 -4.86 -19.24 -8.50
C ILE A 369 -5.40 -20.55 -9.08
N ILE A 370 -6.42 -21.14 -8.48
CA ILE A 370 -7.04 -22.38 -8.94
C ILE A 370 -7.57 -22.25 -10.37
N ASN A 371 -8.24 -21.16 -10.69
CA ASN A 371 -8.77 -20.91 -12.04
C ASN A 371 -7.66 -20.73 -13.08
N SER A 372 -6.55 -20.13 -12.69
CA SER A 372 -5.39 -19.96 -13.56
C SER A 372 -4.68 -21.30 -13.82
N LEU A 373 -4.47 -22.13 -12.79
CA LEU A 373 -3.90 -23.47 -12.91
C LEU A 373 -4.73 -24.38 -13.85
N LYS A 374 -6.07 -24.31 -13.78
CA LYS A 374 -6.94 -25.08 -14.69
C LYS A 374 -6.81 -24.64 -16.16
N ARG A 375 -6.43 -23.40 -16.43
CA ARG A 375 -6.21 -22.89 -17.81
C ARG A 375 -4.87 -23.30 -18.39
N SER A 376 -3.86 -23.49 -17.55
CA SER A 376 -2.52 -23.93 -17.97
C SER A 376 -2.48 -25.42 -18.36
N ASN A 377 -3.42 -26.22 -17.87
CA ASN A 377 -3.50 -27.66 -18.13
C ASN A 377 -4.43 -28.00 -19.32
N ARG A 378 -5.00 -26.98 -19.98
CA ARG A 378 -5.74 -27.09 -21.23
C ARG A 378 -4.92 -26.61 -22.42
#